data_6b8f03ef517aa419e6a7249a6547f960
#
_entry.id   6b8f03ef517aa419e6a7249a6547f960
#
_cell.length_a   1.000
_cell.length_b   1.000
_cell.length_c   1.000
_cell.angle_alpha   90.00
_cell.angle_beta   90.00
_cell.angle_gamma   90.00
#
_symmetry.space_group_name_H-M   'P 1'
#
loop_
_entity.id
_entity.type
_entity.pdbx_description
1 polymer ?
#
loop_
_entity_poly.entity_id
_entity_poly.type
_entity_poly.pdbx_seq_one_letter_code
_entity_poly.pdbx_strand_id
1 'polypeptide(L)'
;MTEPASEKEAERLVALRDYDILGSPSELAYDEIAEVAAEVCQCPAAIINFLDDKSVWSKCRYGLPPRGPIPRELSLCTATACGSDLLAIPDLTKDERSAHLPGVTGSPYFRFYCGMPLINPEGFSLGSLCVLDRRPFRHPSCHGCV
;
A
#
# COMPACT_ATOMS: atom_id res chain seq x y z
N MET A 1 -6.86 20.36 -17.22
CA MET A 1 -6.81 21.17 -16.00
C MET A 1 -6.05 20.44 -14.92
N THR A 2 -4.89 20.93 -14.63
CA THR A 2 -4.06 20.29 -13.61
C THR A 2 -4.22 20.93 -12.23
N GLU A 3 -4.69 22.18 -12.19
CA GLU A 3 -4.72 22.94 -10.96
C GLU A 3 -5.61 22.37 -9.86
N PRO A 4 -6.86 21.93 -10.11
CA PRO A 4 -7.67 21.35 -9.04
C PRO A 4 -7.03 20.11 -8.44
N ALA A 5 -6.42 19.26 -9.28
CA ALA A 5 -5.74 18.08 -8.79
C ALA A 5 -4.48 18.45 -8.03
N SER A 6 -3.74 19.47 -8.49
CA SER A 6 -2.54 19.96 -7.81
C SER A 6 -2.87 20.58 -6.47
N GLU A 7 -3.98 21.31 -6.37
CA GLU A 7 -4.42 21.89 -5.11
C GLU A 7 -4.81 20.81 -4.11
N LYS A 8 -5.56 19.80 -4.56
CA LYS A 8 -5.94 18.68 -3.72
C LYS A 8 -4.72 17.91 -3.24
N GLU A 9 -3.75 17.72 -4.13
CA GLU A 9 -2.52 17.03 -3.75
C GLU A 9 -1.74 17.83 -2.71
N ALA A 10 -1.67 19.16 -2.86
CA ALA A 10 -1.01 20.01 -1.88
C ALA A 10 -1.71 19.91 -0.52
N GLU A 11 -3.03 19.93 -0.51
CA GLU A 11 -3.81 19.78 0.73
C GLU A 11 -3.61 18.40 1.36
N ARG A 12 -3.58 17.37 0.53
CA ARG A 12 -3.33 16.01 0.99
C ARG A 12 -1.96 15.91 1.67
N LEU A 13 -0.93 16.52 1.07
CA LEU A 13 0.42 16.50 1.64
C LEU A 13 0.49 17.26 2.95
N VAL A 14 -0.22 18.38 3.07
CA VAL A 14 -0.31 19.09 4.34
C VAL A 14 -0.96 18.20 5.40
N ALA A 15 -2.06 17.53 5.05
CA ALA A 15 -2.73 16.63 5.97
C ALA A 15 -1.81 15.50 6.41
N LEU A 16 -1.06 14.91 5.47
CA LEU A 16 -0.12 13.84 5.78
C LEU A 16 0.96 14.32 6.75
N ARG A 17 1.52 15.49 6.51
CA ARG A 17 2.59 16.03 7.34
C ARG A 17 2.12 16.41 8.73
N ASP A 18 0.86 16.76 8.88
CA ASP A 18 0.28 17.06 10.19
C ASP A 18 0.28 15.86 11.13
N TYR A 19 0.27 14.64 10.59
CA TYR A 19 0.36 13.44 11.42
C TYR A 19 1.79 13.14 11.87
N ASP A 20 2.78 13.79 11.26
CA ASP A 20 4.19 13.61 11.63
C ASP A 20 4.61 12.14 11.58
N ILE A 21 4.12 11.43 10.57
CA ILE A 21 4.31 9.98 10.47
C ILE A 21 5.53 9.59 9.63
N LEU A 22 5.88 10.41 8.62
CA LEU A 22 6.98 10.10 7.71
C LEU A 22 8.30 10.12 8.47
N GLY A 23 9.07 9.03 8.34
CA GLY A 23 10.34 8.92 9.04
C GLY A 23 10.23 8.63 10.52
N SER A 24 9.01 8.43 11.04
CA SER A 24 8.82 8.13 12.46
C SER A 24 9.30 6.70 12.77
N PRO A 25 9.68 6.42 14.03
CA PRO A 25 10.14 5.08 14.40
C PRO A 25 8.99 4.07 14.34
N SER A 26 9.34 2.79 14.26
CA SER A 26 8.34 1.73 14.27
C SER A 26 7.52 1.77 15.57
N GLU A 27 6.26 1.38 15.48
CA GLU A 27 5.34 1.37 16.61
C GLU A 27 4.58 0.06 16.62
N LEU A 28 4.46 -0.54 17.80
CA LEU A 28 3.83 -1.85 17.96
C LEU A 28 2.40 -1.88 17.42
N ALA A 29 1.65 -0.81 17.61
CA ALA A 29 0.26 -0.75 17.15
C ALA A 29 0.15 -0.97 15.63
N TYR A 30 1.05 -0.36 14.86
CA TYR A 30 1.06 -0.55 13.41
C TYR A 30 1.49 -1.96 13.04
N ASP A 31 2.49 -2.50 13.73
CA ASP A 31 2.95 -3.86 13.50
C ASP A 31 1.83 -4.87 13.75
N GLU A 32 1.05 -4.66 14.79
CA GLU A 32 -0.08 -5.54 15.11
C GLU A 32 -1.18 -5.46 14.06
N ILE A 33 -1.48 -4.27 13.55
CA ILE A 33 -2.47 -4.10 12.49
C ILE A 33 -2.03 -4.87 11.24
N ALA A 34 -0.77 -4.72 10.86
CA ALA A 34 -0.25 -5.40 9.67
C ALA A 34 -0.30 -6.92 9.85
N GLU A 35 0.09 -7.40 11.02
CA GLU A 35 0.07 -8.84 11.32
C GLU A 35 -1.35 -9.39 11.23
N VAL A 36 -2.33 -8.71 11.83
CA VAL A 36 -3.72 -9.15 11.78
C VAL A 36 -4.23 -9.16 10.34
N ALA A 37 -3.90 -8.13 9.56
CA ALA A 37 -4.32 -8.08 8.16
C ALA A 37 -3.78 -9.27 7.38
N ALA A 38 -2.49 -9.60 7.57
CA ALA A 38 -1.87 -10.73 6.91
C ALA A 38 -2.54 -12.05 7.31
N GLU A 39 -2.82 -12.22 8.59
CA GLU A 39 -3.43 -13.45 9.10
C GLU A 39 -4.87 -13.62 8.62
N VAL A 40 -5.65 -12.56 8.67
CA VAL A 40 -7.05 -12.59 8.21
C VAL A 40 -7.12 -12.94 6.73
N CYS A 41 -6.23 -12.36 5.94
CA CYS A 41 -6.21 -12.59 4.49
C CYS A 41 -5.41 -13.83 4.09
N GLN A 42 -4.79 -14.52 5.05
CA GLN A 42 -3.95 -15.70 4.81
C GLN A 42 -2.82 -15.39 3.81
N CYS A 43 -2.20 -14.23 3.98
CA CYS A 43 -1.07 -13.79 3.17
C CYS A 43 0.18 -13.73 4.03
N PRO A 44 1.37 -13.98 3.44
CA PRO A 44 2.62 -13.97 4.22
C PRO A 44 3.12 -12.57 4.54
N ALA A 45 2.61 -11.53 3.88
CA ALA A 45 3.13 -10.18 4.05
C ALA A 45 2.02 -9.14 4.09
N ALA A 46 2.25 -8.09 4.87
CA ALA A 46 1.37 -6.92 4.92
C ALA A 46 2.23 -5.69 5.11
N ILE A 47 1.82 -4.58 4.50
CA ILE A 47 2.58 -3.33 4.55
C ILE A 47 1.62 -2.17 4.81
N ILE A 48 2.03 -1.26 5.70
CA ILE A 48 1.35 0.02 5.87
C ILE A 48 2.26 1.07 5.26
N ASN A 49 1.79 1.68 4.18
CA ASN A 49 2.53 2.67 3.40
C ASN A 49 1.88 4.02 3.48
N PHE A 50 2.71 5.06 3.43
CA PHE A 50 2.24 6.44 3.29
C PHE A 50 2.80 7.04 2.02
N LEU A 51 1.95 7.75 1.28
CA LEU A 51 2.27 8.29 -0.04
C LEU A 51 2.70 9.74 0.09
N ASP A 52 4.01 9.97 0.00
CA ASP A 52 4.59 11.31 0.03
C ASP A 52 4.58 11.92 -1.37
N ASP A 53 5.18 13.08 -1.52
CA ASP A 53 5.23 13.84 -2.76
C ASP A 53 5.74 13.01 -3.94
N LYS A 54 6.91 12.41 -3.79
CA LYS A 54 7.55 11.65 -4.87
C LYS A 54 7.85 10.20 -4.52
N SER A 55 7.57 9.81 -3.29
CA SER A 55 7.95 8.49 -2.81
C SER A 55 6.87 7.87 -1.96
N VAL A 56 7.00 6.56 -1.74
CA VAL A 56 6.18 5.80 -0.82
C VAL A 56 7.06 5.35 0.33
N TRP A 57 6.64 5.67 1.54
CA TRP A 57 7.37 5.31 2.76
C TRP A 57 6.59 4.28 3.55
N SER A 58 7.26 3.21 3.97
CA SER A 58 6.63 2.13 4.72
C SER A 58 6.78 2.37 6.21
N LYS A 59 5.66 2.53 6.91
CA LYS A 59 5.64 2.61 8.37
C LYS A 59 5.89 1.23 8.99
N CYS A 60 5.41 0.19 8.32
CA CYS A 60 5.48 -1.18 8.82
C CYS A 60 5.52 -2.14 7.64
N ARG A 61 6.37 -3.18 7.74
CA ARG A 61 6.50 -4.22 6.71
C ARG A 61 6.51 -5.59 7.40
N TYR A 62 5.32 -6.14 7.61
CA TYR A 62 5.19 -7.44 8.23
C TYR A 62 5.55 -8.56 7.22
N GLY A 63 6.41 -9.47 7.63
CA GLY A 63 6.83 -10.59 6.78
C GLY A 63 7.85 -10.22 5.71
N LEU A 64 8.36 -9.00 5.73
CA LEU A 64 9.34 -8.51 4.75
C LEU A 64 10.45 -7.74 5.47
N PRO A 65 11.66 -7.70 4.86
CA PRO A 65 12.73 -6.93 5.47
C PRO A 65 12.45 -5.43 5.39
N PRO A 66 13.07 -4.64 6.28
CA PRO A 66 12.96 -3.19 6.22
C PRO A 66 13.47 -2.66 4.89
N ARG A 67 12.91 -1.54 4.45
CA ARG A 67 13.30 -0.90 3.20
C ARG A 67 13.05 0.59 3.31
N GLY A 68 13.94 1.39 2.67
CA GLY A 68 13.76 2.82 2.57
C GLY A 68 12.63 3.19 1.60
N PRO A 69 12.36 4.50 1.46
CA PRO A 69 11.34 4.96 0.54
C PRO A 69 11.64 4.53 -0.90
N ILE A 70 10.59 4.31 -1.67
CA ILE A 70 10.71 3.98 -3.09
C ILE A 70 9.93 5.01 -3.91
N PRO A 71 10.30 5.20 -5.20
CA PRO A 71 9.53 6.09 -6.07
C PRO A 71 8.06 5.69 -6.17
N ARG A 72 7.18 6.68 -6.29
CA ARG A 72 5.74 6.45 -6.38
C ARG A 72 5.37 5.52 -7.54
N GLU A 73 6.06 5.67 -8.67
CA GLU A 73 5.76 4.90 -9.87
C GLU A 73 6.11 3.42 -9.73
N LEU A 74 6.88 3.05 -8.72
CA LEU A 74 7.28 1.67 -8.48
C LEU A 74 6.45 0.99 -7.39
N SER A 75 5.35 1.62 -6.94
CA SER A 75 4.55 1.09 -5.85
C SER A 75 3.07 1.04 -6.21
N LEU A 76 2.45 -0.09 -5.90
CA LEU A 76 0.99 -0.24 -6.03
C LEU A 76 0.23 0.60 -5.01
N CYS A 77 0.91 1.05 -3.95
CA CYS A 77 0.31 1.97 -2.99
C CYS A 77 -0.19 3.23 -3.68
N THR A 78 0.53 3.70 -4.70
CA THR A 78 0.13 4.88 -5.46
C THR A 78 -1.24 4.67 -6.11
N ALA A 79 -1.43 3.53 -6.79
CA ALA A 79 -2.71 3.22 -7.41
C ALA A 79 -3.82 3.06 -6.37
N THR A 80 -3.53 2.41 -5.25
CA THR A 80 -4.49 2.22 -4.17
C THR A 80 -4.88 3.55 -3.56
N ALA A 81 -3.91 4.40 -3.27
CA ALA A 81 -4.15 5.68 -2.62
C ALA A 81 -4.88 6.66 -3.53
N CYS A 82 -4.74 6.53 -4.85
CA CYS A 82 -5.44 7.38 -5.80
C CYS A 82 -6.93 7.02 -5.93
N GLY A 83 -7.32 5.86 -5.44
CA GLY A 83 -8.72 5.43 -5.43
C GLY A 83 -9.35 5.62 -4.07
N SER A 84 -10.64 5.33 -3.98
CA SER A 84 -11.38 5.39 -2.73
C SER A 84 -11.81 4.01 -2.25
N ASP A 85 -11.57 2.98 -3.06
CA ASP A 85 -12.00 1.62 -2.79
C ASP A 85 -10.82 0.67 -2.70
N LEU A 86 -11.11 -0.50 -2.18
CA LEU A 86 -10.15 -1.60 -2.14
C LEU A 86 -9.68 -1.95 -3.55
N LEU A 87 -8.38 -2.16 -3.71
CA LEU A 87 -7.78 -2.58 -4.96
C LEU A 87 -7.24 -4.00 -4.81
N ALA A 88 -7.84 -4.96 -5.51
CA ALA A 88 -7.40 -6.34 -5.48
C ALA A 88 -6.88 -6.74 -6.86
N ILE A 89 -5.68 -7.31 -6.91
CA ILE A 89 -5.07 -7.80 -8.15
C ILE A 89 -4.75 -9.28 -7.93
N PRO A 90 -5.58 -10.18 -8.47
CA PRO A 90 -5.42 -11.62 -8.23
C PRO A 90 -4.12 -12.21 -8.78
N ASP A 91 -3.62 -11.69 -9.90
CA ASP A 91 -2.36 -12.12 -10.46
C ASP A 91 -1.59 -10.90 -10.97
N LEU A 92 -0.54 -10.55 -10.23
CA LEU A 92 0.25 -9.36 -10.51
C LEU A 92 1.00 -9.42 -11.84
N THR A 93 1.22 -10.62 -12.38
CA THR A 93 1.89 -10.77 -13.67
C THR A 93 0.98 -10.44 -14.85
N LYS A 94 -0.33 -10.36 -14.60
CA LYS A 94 -1.33 -10.18 -15.66
C LYS A 94 -1.98 -8.80 -15.66
N ASP A 95 -1.59 -7.92 -14.76
CA ASP A 95 -2.15 -6.58 -14.66
C ASP A 95 -1.09 -5.57 -15.11
N GLU A 96 -1.48 -4.65 -15.98
CA GLU A 96 -0.56 -3.64 -16.52
C GLU A 96 0.07 -2.78 -15.45
N ARG A 97 -0.66 -2.55 -14.36
CA ARG A 97 -0.17 -1.69 -13.28
C ARG A 97 0.96 -2.33 -12.50
N SER A 98 1.09 -3.66 -12.57
CA SER A 98 1.98 -4.40 -11.68
C SER A 98 2.97 -5.30 -12.38
N ALA A 99 2.69 -5.74 -13.61
CA ALA A 99 3.50 -6.77 -14.28
C ALA A 99 4.98 -6.37 -14.43
N HIS A 100 5.27 -5.08 -14.48
CA HIS A 100 6.64 -4.56 -14.67
C HIS A 100 7.34 -4.21 -13.36
N LEU A 101 6.65 -4.28 -12.24
CA LEU A 101 7.21 -3.81 -10.97
C LEU A 101 8.36 -4.72 -10.49
N PRO A 102 9.39 -4.13 -9.83
CA PRO A 102 10.56 -4.91 -9.41
C PRO A 102 10.23 -6.10 -8.51
N GLY A 103 9.27 -5.96 -7.60
CA GLY A 103 8.89 -7.05 -6.71
C GLY A 103 8.08 -8.14 -7.38
N VAL A 104 7.65 -7.92 -8.62
CA VAL A 104 6.92 -8.90 -9.42
C VAL A 104 7.86 -9.61 -10.39
N THR A 105 8.71 -8.85 -11.07
CA THR A 105 9.65 -9.41 -12.05
C THR A 105 10.88 -10.00 -11.38
N GLY A 106 11.17 -9.62 -10.15
CA GLY A 106 12.27 -10.11 -9.35
C GLY A 106 11.81 -10.45 -7.95
N SER A 107 12.76 -10.85 -7.10
CA SER A 107 12.45 -11.22 -5.72
C SER A 107 11.74 -10.07 -5.01
N PRO A 108 10.67 -10.37 -4.25
CA PRO A 108 10.22 -11.70 -3.82
C PRO A 108 9.21 -12.38 -4.75
N TYR A 109 9.05 -11.90 -5.96
CA TYR A 109 8.16 -12.50 -6.97
C TYR A 109 6.71 -12.54 -6.50
N PHE A 110 6.19 -11.43 -6.04
CA PHE A 110 4.80 -11.33 -5.62
C PHE A 110 3.84 -11.63 -6.77
N ARG A 111 2.72 -12.28 -6.44
CA ARG A 111 1.70 -12.66 -7.43
C ARG A 111 0.31 -12.17 -7.08
N PHE A 112 0.05 -11.87 -5.80
CA PHE A 112 -1.24 -11.36 -5.34
C PHE A 112 -1.05 -10.09 -4.53
N TYR A 113 -1.96 -9.14 -4.73
CA TYR A 113 -1.98 -7.87 -4.00
C TYR A 113 -3.43 -7.51 -3.66
N CYS A 114 -3.65 -7.05 -2.45
CA CYS A 114 -4.93 -6.47 -2.05
C CYS A 114 -4.63 -5.29 -1.14
N GLY A 115 -5.08 -4.10 -1.51
CA GLY A 115 -4.79 -2.88 -0.77
C GLY A 115 -6.02 -2.03 -0.53
N MET A 116 -6.01 -1.34 0.61
CA MET A 116 -7.08 -0.46 1.04
C MET A 116 -6.51 0.93 1.27
N PRO A 117 -7.12 1.99 0.73
CA PRO A 117 -6.62 3.34 0.99
C PRO A 117 -6.85 3.73 2.45
N LEU A 118 -5.91 4.47 3.01
CA LEU A 118 -6.03 5.03 4.36
C LEU A 118 -6.52 6.46 4.23
N ILE A 119 -7.80 6.66 4.49
CA ILE A 119 -8.48 7.94 4.28
C ILE A 119 -8.77 8.57 5.64
N ASN A 120 -8.32 9.81 5.82
CA ASN A 120 -8.52 10.50 7.08
C ASN A 120 -9.94 11.10 7.18
N PRO A 121 -10.32 11.66 8.34
CA PRO A 121 -11.68 12.21 8.49
C PRO A 121 -12.03 13.32 7.51
N GLU A 122 -11.04 14.06 7.01
CA GLU A 122 -11.24 15.12 6.01
C GLU A 122 -11.39 14.58 4.59
N GLY A 123 -11.21 13.27 4.39
CA GLY A 123 -11.36 12.64 3.09
C GLY A 123 -10.10 12.54 2.26
N PHE A 124 -8.94 12.86 2.84
CA PHE A 124 -7.66 12.73 2.12
C PHE A 124 -7.13 11.30 2.26
N SER A 125 -6.71 10.73 1.13
CA SER A 125 -6.03 9.44 1.12
C SER A 125 -4.55 9.64 1.38
N LEU A 126 -4.05 9.09 2.49
CA LEU A 126 -2.68 9.32 2.94
C LEU A 126 -1.75 8.18 2.55
N GLY A 127 -2.29 7.03 2.23
CA GLY A 127 -1.49 5.86 1.91
C GLY A 127 -2.36 4.62 1.79
N SER A 128 -1.80 3.47 2.14
CA SER A 128 -2.54 2.21 2.03
C SER A 128 -2.09 1.19 3.07
N LEU A 129 -3.02 0.31 3.41
CA LEU A 129 -2.72 -0.97 4.07
C LEU A 129 -2.91 -2.04 3.01
N CYS A 130 -1.88 -2.85 2.76
CA CYS A 130 -1.97 -3.90 1.75
C CYS A 130 -1.44 -5.22 2.27
N VAL A 131 -1.91 -6.30 1.64
CA VAL A 131 -1.39 -7.65 1.85
C VAL A 131 -0.88 -8.19 0.52
N LEU A 132 0.13 -9.05 0.59
CA LEU A 132 0.83 -9.56 -0.58
C LEU A 132 1.11 -11.05 -0.40
N ASP A 133 1.08 -11.79 -1.52
CA ASP A 133 1.41 -13.20 -1.53
C ASP A 133 2.24 -13.52 -2.76
N ARG A 134 3.09 -14.54 -2.65
CA ARG A 134 3.88 -15.05 -3.76
C ARG A 134 3.08 -16.01 -4.65
N ARG A 135 1.85 -16.31 -4.25
CA ARG A 135 0.94 -17.15 -5.03
C ARG A 135 -0.23 -16.31 -5.50
N PRO A 136 -0.72 -16.54 -6.73
CA PRO A 136 -1.92 -15.85 -7.19
C PRO A 136 -3.10 -16.18 -6.28
N PHE A 137 -4.09 -15.29 -6.29
CA PHE A 137 -5.30 -15.52 -5.51
C PHE A 137 -6.03 -16.76 -6.02
N ARG A 138 -6.37 -17.67 -5.09
CA ARG A 138 -7.09 -18.89 -5.44
C ARG A 138 -8.08 -19.34 -4.37
N HIS A 139 -8.05 -18.70 -3.21
CA HIS A 139 -8.78 -19.22 -2.06
C HIS A 139 -9.92 -18.28 -1.67
N PRO A 140 -11.15 -18.82 -1.58
CA PRO A 140 -12.30 -17.99 -1.23
C PRO A 140 -12.19 -17.30 0.13
N SER A 141 -11.36 -17.81 1.04
CA SER A 141 -11.20 -17.21 2.36
C SER A 141 -10.60 -15.80 2.30
N CYS A 142 -10.01 -15.41 1.16
CA CYS A 142 -9.54 -14.04 0.99
C CYS A 142 -10.66 -13.06 0.72
N HIS A 143 -11.91 -13.51 0.71
CA HIS A 143 -13.06 -12.62 0.52
C HIS A 143 -13.13 -11.52 1.57
N GLY A 144 -12.60 -11.77 2.76
CA GLY A 144 -12.55 -10.73 3.77
C GLY A 144 -11.70 -9.53 3.38
N CYS A 145 -10.82 -9.70 2.40
CA CYS A 145 -9.98 -8.63 1.87
C CYS A 145 -10.66 -7.92 0.70
N VAL A 146 -11.74 -8.47 0.21
CA VAL A 146 -12.47 -7.97 -0.94
C VAL A 146 -13.89 -7.56 -0.52
#